data_2276ae22bda5dce1a5bd27b4918105dc
#
_entry.id   2276ae22bda5dce1a5bd27b4918105dc
#
_cell.length_a   1.000
_cell.length_b   1.000
_cell.length_c   1.000
_cell.angle_alpha   90.00
_cell.angle_beta   90.00
_cell.angle_gamma   90.00
#
_symmetry.space_group_name_H-M   'P 1'
#
loop_
_entity.id
_entity.type
_entity.pdbx_description
1 polymer ?
#
loop_
_entity_poly.entity_id
_entity_poly.type
_entity_poly.pdbx_seq_one_letter_code
_entity_poly.pdbx_strand_id
1 'polypeptide(L)'
;LEEPPARVLILLICHQPARLLPTIRSRCRVLRCQPLSDEDLGRALGAAGVEAGDDLPALAALCEGSAGEAARLMASGGVPLYRSIMSILSGAPGLDRAAASQLANACTGAANADTYDNVIRLILLAITRLARAGAGAALNVVNVAEGETLARLSPNPTTARGWADLAQMLDARLAHGRAVNLDPSQLILDTFLHIDAEARRRAG
;
A
#
# COMPACT_ATOMS: atom_id res chain seq x y z
N LEU A 1 -4.24 11.84 -33.16
CA LEU A 1 -2.78 11.73 -33.04
C LEU A 1 -2.05 11.94 -34.39
N GLU A 2 -2.71 11.70 -35.51
CA GLU A 2 -2.07 11.83 -36.84
C GLU A 2 -1.91 13.27 -37.29
N GLU A 3 -2.89 14.13 -36.97
CA GLU A 3 -2.88 15.55 -37.30
C GLU A 3 -3.36 16.38 -36.09
N PRO A 4 -2.49 16.59 -35.07
CA PRO A 4 -2.87 17.43 -33.95
C PRO A 4 -3.03 18.89 -34.43
N PRO A 5 -4.03 19.63 -33.90
CA PRO A 5 -4.16 21.05 -34.19
C PRO A 5 -2.89 21.82 -33.83
N ALA A 6 -2.66 22.94 -34.52
CA ALA A 6 -1.51 23.78 -34.24
C ALA A 6 -1.50 24.22 -32.76
N ARG A 7 -0.32 24.15 -32.11
CA ARG A 7 -0.08 24.53 -30.70
C ARG A 7 -0.81 23.63 -29.68
N VAL A 8 -1.11 22.37 -30.01
CA VAL A 8 -1.68 21.39 -29.07
C VAL A 8 -0.59 20.37 -28.68
N LEU A 9 -0.49 20.12 -27.39
CA LEU A 9 0.29 19.02 -26.81
C LEU A 9 -0.66 17.96 -26.26
N ILE A 10 -0.51 16.72 -26.73
CA ILE A 10 -1.29 15.58 -26.25
C ILE A 10 -0.40 14.72 -25.36
N LEU A 11 -0.76 14.58 -24.08
CA LEU A 11 -0.08 13.71 -23.12
C LEU A 11 -0.90 12.43 -22.92
N LEU A 12 -0.30 11.28 -23.26
CA LEU A 12 -0.88 9.96 -23.05
C LEU A 12 -0.23 9.28 -21.84
N ILE A 13 -1.03 9.00 -20.81
CA ILE A 13 -0.56 8.24 -19.64
C ILE A 13 -0.78 6.76 -19.93
N CYS A 14 0.27 5.96 -19.81
CA CYS A 14 0.22 4.54 -20.07
C CYS A 14 1.04 3.75 -19.06
N HIS A 15 0.39 2.86 -18.30
CA HIS A 15 1.03 1.97 -17.33
C HIS A 15 1.55 0.66 -17.94
N GLN A 16 1.12 0.32 -19.17
CA GLN A 16 1.51 -0.90 -19.86
C GLN A 16 1.91 -0.62 -21.31
N PRO A 17 3.11 -0.03 -21.56
CA PRO A 17 3.54 0.37 -22.89
C PRO A 17 3.54 -0.77 -23.92
N ALA A 18 3.75 -2.01 -23.47
CA ALA A 18 3.74 -3.19 -24.32
C ALA A 18 2.34 -3.51 -24.92
N ARG A 19 1.27 -3.02 -24.26
CA ARG A 19 -0.13 -3.20 -24.71
C ARG A 19 -0.62 -2.09 -25.64
N LEU A 20 0.17 -1.03 -25.82
CA LEU A 20 -0.18 0.01 -26.77
C LEU A 20 -0.09 -0.48 -28.22
N LEU A 21 -1.06 -0.07 -29.01
CA LEU A 21 -1.03 -0.33 -30.45
C LEU A 21 0.25 0.23 -31.08
N PRO A 22 0.91 -0.50 -31.98
CA PRO A 22 2.12 -0.01 -32.66
C PRO A 22 1.92 1.36 -33.32
N THR A 23 0.73 1.64 -33.84
CA THR A 23 0.34 2.90 -34.48
C THR A 23 0.39 4.10 -33.53
N ILE A 24 0.02 3.90 -32.24
CA ILE A 24 0.13 4.94 -31.22
C ILE A 24 1.59 5.12 -30.80
N ARG A 25 2.27 3.99 -30.55
CA ARG A 25 3.65 4.02 -30.09
C ARG A 25 4.61 4.66 -31.09
N SER A 26 4.39 4.49 -32.40
CA SER A 26 5.22 5.08 -33.44
C SER A 26 5.04 6.59 -33.60
N ARG A 27 3.91 7.15 -33.14
CA ARG A 27 3.57 8.60 -33.24
C ARG A 27 3.82 9.36 -31.96
N CYS A 28 4.17 8.68 -30.88
CA CYS A 28 4.40 9.30 -29.57
C CYS A 28 5.87 9.25 -29.19
N ARG A 29 6.36 10.33 -28.58
CA ARG A 29 7.64 10.33 -27.90
C ARG A 29 7.45 9.73 -26.49
N VAL A 30 8.20 8.69 -26.16
CA VAL A 30 8.09 8.03 -24.86
C VAL A 30 8.91 8.81 -23.82
N LEU A 31 8.23 9.27 -22.78
CA LEU A 31 8.83 9.79 -21.56
C LEU A 31 8.66 8.73 -20.46
N ARG A 32 9.76 8.17 -19.96
CA ARG A 32 9.74 7.20 -18.85
C ARG A 32 9.88 7.95 -17.54
N CYS A 33 8.82 7.93 -16.73
CA CYS A 33 8.89 8.42 -15.36
C CYS A 33 9.57 7.35 -14.50
N GLN A 34 10.62 7.73 -13.78
CA GLN A 34 11.30 6.90 -12.80
C GLN A 34 10.78 7.22 -11.39
N PRO A 35 10.87 6.28 -10.43
CA PRO A 35 10.64 6.58 -9.03
C PRO A 35 11.51 7.77 -8.58
N LEU A 36 10.93 8.68 -7.83
CA LEU A 36 11.65 9.84 -7.30
C LEU A 36 12.57 9.41 -6.15
N SER A 37 13.72 10.08 -6.03
CA SER A 37 14.52 10.03 -4.80
C SER A 37 13.76 10.68 -3.64
N ASP A 38 14.19 10.44 -2.40
CA ASP A 38 13.54 11.04 -1.22
C ASP A 38 13.58 12.57 -1.27
N GLU A 39 14.69 13.16 -1.77
CA GLU A 39 14.84 14.60 -1.98
C GLU A 39 13.88 15.12 -3.06
N ASP A 40 13.82 14.43 -4.20
CA ASP A 40 12.92 14.80 -5.30
C ASP A 40 11.45 14.64 -4.92
N LEU A 41 11.15 13.62 -4.11
CA LEU A 41 9.81 13.41 -3.55
C LEU A 41 9.39 14.60 -2.66
N GLY A 42 10.28 15.05 -1.76
CA GLY A 42 10.04 16.21 -0.93
C GLY A 42 9.82 17.48 -1.75
N ARG A 43 10.63 17.70 -2.79
CA ARG A 43 10.46 18.84 -3.72
C ARG A 43 9.14 18.77 -4.49
N ALA A 44 8.76 17.60 -4.96
CA ALA A 44 7.52 17.40 -5.70
C ALA A 44 6.29 17.63 -4.82
N LEU A 45 6.30 17.15 -3.57
CA LEU A 45 5.25 17.40 -2.59
C LEU A 45 5.13 18.89 -2.26
N GLY A 46 6.25 19.56 -1.98
CA GLY A 46 6.27 21.01 -1.72
C GLY A 46 5.72 21.83 -2.90
N ALA A 47 6.09 21.47 -4.14
CA ALA A 47 5.55 22.11 -5.35
C ALA A 47 4.03 21.87 -5.52
N ALA A 48 3.49 20.77 -4.98
CA ALA A 48 2.06 20.49 -4.95
C ALA A 48 1.34 21.10 -3.73
N GLY A 49 2.04 21.87 -2.88
CA GLY A 49 1.47 22.46 -1.68
C GLY A 49 1.24 21.46 -0.53
N VAL A 50 1.94 20.32 -0.56
CA VAL A 50 1.83 19.28 0.47
C VAL A 50 3.08 19.33 1.36
N GLU A 51 2.90 19.70 2.63
CA GLU A 51 3.97 19.73 3.62
C GLU A 51 4.10 18.35 4.29
N ALA A 52 5.13 17.60 3.93
CA ALA A 52 5.36 16.26 4.48
C ALA A 52 6.00 16.28 5.88
N GLY A 53 6.74 17.33 6.24
CA GLY A 53 7.37 17.45 7.55
C GLY A 53 8.20 16.22 7.94
N ASP A 54 8.04 15.79 9.19
CA ASP A 54 8.73 14.62 9.75
C ASP A 54 8.24 13.27 9.17
N ASP A 55 7.15 13.27 8.41
CA ASP A 55 6.64 12.06 7.77
C ASP A 55 7.27 11.76 6.40
N LEU A 56 8.13 12.66 5.86
CA LEU A 56 8.78 12.46 4.56
C LEU A 56 9.54 11.13 4.44
N PRO A 57 10.34 10.69 5.43
CA PRO A 57 11.01 9.38 5.35
C PRO A 57 10.03 8.20 5.30
N ALA A 58 8.92 8.29 6.06
CA ALA A 58 7.88 7.28 6.04
C ALA A 58 7.13 7.23 4.69
N LEU A 59 6.83 8.40 4.12
CA LEU A 59 6.23 8.51 2.79
C LEU A 59 7.15 7.93 1.71
N ALA A 60 8.43 8.25 1.74
CA ALA A 60 9.42 7.71 0.81
C ALA A 60 9.46 6.17 0.88
N ALA A 61 9.44 5.61 2.10
CA ALA A 61 9.44 4.17 2.33
C ALA A 61 8.14 3.49 1.83
N LEU A 62 6.99 4.13 1.98
CA LEU A 62 5.67 3.54 1.64
C LEU A 62 5.27 3.75 0.18
N CYS A 63 5.68 4.87 -0.41
CA CYS A 63 5.22 5.29 -1.73
C CYS A 63 6.21 4.99 -2.86
N GLU A 64 7.41 4.48 -2.53
CA GLU A 64 8.44 4.05 -3.48
C GLU A 64 8.70 5.07 -4.60
N GLY A 65 8.82 6.36 -4.23
CA GLY A 65 9.09 7.46 -5.14
C GLY A 65 7.88 7.96 -5.94
N SER A 66 6.65 7.58 -5.58
CA SER A 66 5.43 8.09 -6.20
C SER A 66 4.89 9.32 -5.46
N ALA A 67 5.05 10.53 -6.03
CA ALA A 67 4.55 11.77 -5.42
C ALA A 67 3.02 11.79 -5.30
N GLY A 68 2.30 11.24 -6.29
CA GLY A 68 0.83 11.19 -6.25
C GLY A 68 0.31 10.26 -5.15
N GLU A 69 1.00 9.14 -4.90
CA GLU A 69 0.68 8.23 -3.80
C GLU A 69 1.01 8.86 -2.46
N ALA A 70 2.16 9.53 -2.35
CA ALA A 70 2.55 10.23 -1.14
C ALA A 70 1.56 11.35 -0.77
N ALA A 71 1.13 12.16 -1.73
CA ALA A 71 0.12 13.20 -1.51
C ALA A 71 -1.21 12.61 -1.03
N ARG A 72 -1.67 11.49 -1.63
CA ARG A 72 -2.88 10.78 -1.18
C ARG A 72 -2.74 10.24 0.24
N LEU A 73 -1.59 9.63 0.53
CA LEU A 73 -1.30 9.07 1.85
C LEU A 73 -1.30 10.17 2.93
N MET A 74 -0.72 11.33 2.63
CA MET A 74 -0.76 12.51 3.51
C MET A 74 -2.19 13.01 3.73
N ALA A 75 -2.94 13.24 2.66
CA ALA A 75 -4.30 13.77 2.74
C ALA A 75 -5.26 12.86 3.54
N SER A 76 -5.00 11.55 3.55
CA SER A 76 -5.83 10.57 4.26
C SER A 76 -5.33 10.23 5.67
N GLY A 77 -4.31 10.90 6.20
CA GLY A 77 -3.70 10.53 7.48
C GLY A 77 -3.10 9.12 7.49
N GLY A 78 -2.61 8.67 6.32
CA GLY A 78 -2.23 7.28 6.11
C GLY A 78 -0.96 6.86 6.85
N VAL A 79 -0.01 7.76 7.12
CA VAL A 79 1.23 7.41 7.84
C VAL A 79 0.95 7.01 9.30
N PRO A 80 0.22 7.80 10.11
CA PRO A 80 -0.21 7.37 11.44
C PRO A 80 -1.03 6.08 11.43
N LEU A 81 -1.93 5.95 10.45
CA LEU A 81 -2.78 4.76 10.30
C LEU A 81 -1.94 3.51 9.99
N TYR A 82 -0.96 3.63 9.09
CA TYR A 82 -0.02 2.55 8.80
C TYR A 82 0.78 2.12 10.03
N ARG A 83 1.27 3.09 10.83
CA ARG A 83 1.96 2.82 12.09
C ARG A 83 1.07 2.05 13.07
N SER A 84 -0.21 2.41 13.17
CA SER A 84 -1.19 1.69 14.00
C SER A 84 -1.41 0.25 13.51
N ILE A 85 -1.54 0.03 12.21
CA ILE A 85 -1.64 -1.30 11.61
C ILE A 85 -0.38 -2.13 11.92
N MET A 86 0.81 -1.57 11.73
CA MET A 86 2.07 -2.25 12.04
C MET A 86 2.21 -2.57 13.53
N SER A 87 1.74 -1.71 14.41
CA SER A 87 1.68 -1.99 15.85
C SER A 87 0.80 -3.20 16.17
N ILE A 88 -0.36 -3.33 15.51
CA ILE A 88 -1.21 -4.53 15.67
C ILE A 88 -0.47 -5.77 15.13
N LEU A 89 0.12 -5.69 13.94
CA LEU A 89 0.84 -6.80 13.33
C LEU A 89 2.07 -7.22 14.13
N SER A 90 2.71 -6.32 14.84
CA SER A 90 3.86 -6.62 15.69
C SER A 90 3.55 -7.61 16.82
N GLY A 91 2.28 -7.74 17.22
CA GLY A 91 1.82 -8.75 18.18
C GLY A 91 1.62 -10.13 17.59
N ALA A 92 1.67 -10.32 16.28
CA ALA A 92 1.43 -11.61 15.66
C ALA A 92 2.60 -12.61 15.89
N PRO A 93 2.33 -13.92 16.15
CA PRO A 93 1.02 -14.48 16.44
C PRO A 93 0.51 -14.08 17.85
N GLY A 94 -0.77 -13.76 17.94
CA GLY A 94 -1.38 -13.30 19.19
C GLY A 94 -1.69 -11.81 19.17
N LEU A 95 -2.27 -11.34 18.06
CA LEU A 95 -2.64 -9.93 17.83
C LEU A 95 -3.43 -9.31 19.00
N ASP A 96 -3.20 -8.03 19.24
CA ASP A 96 -4.06 -7.23 20.10
C ASP A 96 -5.45 -7.09 19.46
N ARG A 97 -6.39 -7.93 19.92
CA ARG A 97 -7.76 -7.93 19.42
C ARG A 97 -8.53 -6.67 19.76
N ALA A 98 -8.20 -6.02 20.87
CA ALA A 98 -8.84 -4.78 21.27
C ALA A 98 -8.46 -3.65 20.31
N ALA A 99 -7.18 -3.51 20.01
CA ALA A 99 -6.68 -2.53 19.02
C ALA A 99 -7.22 -2.81 17.62
N ALA A 100 -7.25 -4.08 17.18
CA ALA A 100 -7.84 -4.47 15.90
C ALA A 100 -9.33 -4.14 15.82
N SER A 101 -10.09 -4.40 16.89
CA SER A 101 -11.52 -4.09 16.99
C SER A 101 -11.76 -2.57 16.98
N GLN A 102 -10.94 -1.80 17.68
CA GLN A 102 -11.03 -0.35 17.67
C GLN A 102 -10.82 0.23 16.26
N LEU A 103 -9.79 -0.24 15.56
CA LEU A 103 -9.53 0.16 14.17
C LEU A 103 -10.69 -0.23 13.24
N ALA A 104 -11.23 -1.44 13.38
CA ALA A 104 -12.36 -1.93 12.58
C ALA A 104 -13.61 -1.07 12.80
N ASN A 105 -13.92 -0.73 14.05
CA ASN A 105 -15.07 0.10 14.39
C ASN A 105 -14.98 1.52 13.84
N ALA A 106 -13.77 2.08 13.72
CA ALA A 106 -13.56 3.39 13.11
C ALA A 106 -13.92 3.43 11.62
N CYS A 107 -14.05 2.28 10.98
CA CYS A 107 -14.39 2.14 9.55
C CYS A 107 -15.88 1.94 9.29
N THR A 108 -16.74 1.95 10.34
CA THR A 108 -18.17 1.72 10.20
C THR A 108 -18.94 2.97 9.79
N GLY A 109 -20.00 2.78 9.01
CA GLY A 109 -20.89 3.85 8.56
C GLY A 109 -20.48 4.47 7.23
N ALA A 110 -21.48 4.99 6.50
CA ALA A 110 -21.30 5.52 5.14
C ALA A 110 -20.32 6.72 5.07
N ALA A 111 -20.24 7.52 6.14
CA ALA A 111 -19.31 8.63 6.23
C ALA A 111 -17.83 8.19 6.31
N ASN A 112 -17.55 6.93 6.63
CA ASN A 112 -16.21 6.38 6.83
C ASN A 112 -15.75 5.45 5.69
N ALA A 113 -16.43 5.50 4.54
CA ALA A 113 -16.08 4.67 3.38
C ALA A 113 -14.62 4.90 2.93
N ASP A 114 -14.16 6.14 2.87
CA ASP A 114 -12.79 6.48 2.51
C ASP A 114 -11.79 5.96 3.56
N THR A 115 -12.15 5.99 4.85
CA THR A 115 -11.34 5.42 5.94
C THR A 115 -11.21 3.91 5.79
N TYR A 116 -12.30 3.21 5.51
CA TYR A 116 -12.30 1.77 5.24
C TYR A 116 -11.37 1.42 4.07
N ASP A 117 -11.51 2.13 2.95
CA ASP A 117 -10.67 1.92 1.76
C ASP A 117 -9.19 2.12 2.06
N ASN A 118 -8.87 3.15 2.83
CA ASN A 118 -7.51 3.45 3.23
C ASN A 118 -6.94 2.38 4.17
N VAL A 119 -7.72 1.92 5.18
CA VAL A 119 -7.32 0.84 6.08
C VAL A 119 -7.01 -0.44 5.31
N ILE A 120 -7.92 -0.87 4.42
CA ILE A 120 -7.71 -2.08 3.62
C ILE A 120 -6.45 -1.97 2.76
N ARG A 121 -6.29 -0.85 2.06
CA ARG A 121 -5.12 -0.60 1.23
C ARG A 121 -3.82 -0.69 2.03
N LEU A 122 -3.79 -0.12 3.24
CA LEU A 122 -2.61 -0.13 4.09
C LEU A 122 -2.33 -1.50 4.73
N ILE A 123 -3.36 -2.27 5.06
CA ILE A 123 -3.18 -3.67 5.50
C ILE A 123 -2.58 -4.50 4.37
N LEU A 124 -3.11 -4.42 3.15
CA LEU A 124 -2.57 -5.14 1.99
C LEU A 124 -1.14 -4.69 1.66
N LEU A 125 -0.84 -3.39 1.80
CA LEU A 125 0.51 -2.88 1.67
C LEU A 125 1.45 -3.52 2.70
N ALA A 126 1.07 -3.57 3.99
CA ALA A 126 1.87 -4.18 5.05
C ALA A 126 2.15 -5.67 4.77
N ILE A 127 1.15 -6.44 4.33
CA ILE A 127 1.31 -7.86 3.97
C ILE A 127 2.22 -8.00 2.74
N THR A 128 2.08 -7.14 1.75
CA THR A 128 2.95 -7.14 0.57
C THR A 128 4.40 -6.83 0.95
N ARG A 129 4.62 -5.92 1.89
CA ARG A 129 5.96 -5.61 2.42
C ARG A 129 6.55 -6.78 3.19
N LEU A 130 5.75 -7.54 3.97
CA LEU A 130 6.16 -8.81 4.57
C LEU A 130 6.61 -9.82 3.51
N ALA A 131 5.84 -10.01 2.46
CA ALA A 131 6.19 -10.92 1.37
C ALA A 131 7.51 -10.50 0.68
N ARG A 132 7.68 -9.21 0.40
CA ARG A 132 8.89 -8.68 -0.25
C ARG A 132 10.12 -8.78 0.65
N ALA A 133 9.99 -8.50 1.95
CA ALA A 133 11.07 -8.60 2.92
C ALA A 133 11.63 -10.01 2.99
N GLY A 134 10.78 -11.02 3.16
CA GLY A 134 11.21 -12.43 3.21
C GLY A 134 11.72 -12.96 1.87
N ALA A 135 11.34 -12.35 0.75
CA ALA A 135 11.91 -12.63 -0.58
C ALA A 135 13.30 -11.99 -0.78
N GLY A 136 13.82 -11.25 0.19
CA GLY A 136 15.13 -10.59 0.12
C GLY A 136 15.13 -9.25 -0.60
N ALA A 137 13.97 -8.63 -0.81
CA ALA A 137 13.92 -7.29 -1.40
C ALA A 137 14.49 -6.25 -0.41
N ALA A 138 15.33 -5.35 -0.91
CA ALA A 138 15.76 -4.18 -0.15
C ALA A 138 14.56 -3.22 0.02
N LEU A 139 14.08 -3.07 1.25
CA LEU A 139 12.97 -2.19 1.59
C LEU A 139 13.46 -1.07 2.51
N ASN A 140 13.12 0.16 2.17
CA ASN A 140 13.19 1.25 3.13
C ASN A 140 12.11 1.02 4.19
N VAL A 141 12.46 1.08 5.46
CA VAL A 141 11.51 0.89 6.56
C VAL A 141 11.01 2.24 7.08
N VAL A 142 9.75 2.28 7.51
CA VAL A 142 9.13 3.48 8.09
C VAL A 142 9.76 3.82 9.45
N ASN A 143 10.12 2.79 10.20
CA ASN A 143 10.84 2.89 11.49
C ASN A 143 11.47 1.54 11.87
N VAL A 144 12.25 1.54 12.94
CA VAL A 144 12.96 0.35 13.45
C VAL A 144 11.98 -0.78 13.81
N ALA A 145 10.86 -0.46 14.46
CA ALA A 145 9.85 -1.44 14.88
C ALA A 145 9.21 -2.17 13.69
N GLU A 146 8.99 -1.48 12.58
CA GLU A 146 8.56 -2.13 11.33
C GLU A 146 9.63 -3.12 10.85
N GLY A 147 10.88 -2.69 10.78
CA GLY A 147 11.99 -3.55 10.33
C GLY A 147 12.09 -4.84 11.14
N GLU A 148 12.02 -4.75 12.47
CA GLU A 148 12.01 -5.90 13.38
C GLU A 148 10.79 -6.81 13.13
N THR A 149 9.60 -6.23 12.93
CA THR A 149 8.37 -6.97 12.65
C THR A 149 8.47 -7.72 11.31
N LEU A 150 8.95 -7.06 10.26
CA LEU A 150 9.16 -7.67 8.95
C LEU A 150 10.15 -8.83 9.01
N ALA A 151 11.29 -8.64 9.67
CA ALA A 151 12.33 -9.67 9.82
C ALA A 151 11.83 -10.88 10.63
N ARG A 152 11.05 -10.64 11.68
CA ARG A 152 10.50 -11.70 12.54
C ARG A 152 9.40 -12.50 11.87
N LEU A 153 8.46 -11.83 11.19
CA LEU A 153 7.30 -12.48 10.57
C LEU A 153 7.60 -13.07 9.20
N SER A 154 8.64 -12.59 8.52
CA SER A 154 9.00 -13.06 7.19
C SER A 154 10.51 -13.24 7.02
N PRO A 155 11.12 -14.21 7.74
CA PRO A 155 12.57 -14.38 7.80
C PRO A 155 13.16 -15.05 6.53
N ASN A 156 12.36 -15.62 5.65
CA ASN A 156 12.85 -16.42 4.53
C ASN A 156 11.85 -16.48 3.34
N PRO A 157 12.27 -16.98 2.16
CA PRO A 157 11.39 -17.07 0.98
C PRO A 157 10.17 -17.97 1.15
N THR A 158 10.19 -18.95 2.05
CA THR A 158 9.04 -19.82 2.31
C THR A 158 7.94 -19.05 3.04
N THR A 159 8.30 -18.26 4.05
CA THR A 159 7.36 -17.37 4.74
C THR A 159 6.86 -16.26 3.81
N ALA A 160 7.75 -15.69 2.97
CA ALA A 160 7.41 -14.69 1.97
C ALA A 160 6.30 -15.15 1.03
N ARG A 161 6.38 -16.38 0.53
CA ARG A 161 5.36 -16.98 -0.33
C ARG A 161 4.01 -17.05 0.37
N GLY A 162 3.98 -17.48 1.63
CA GLY A 162 2.73 -17.52 2.41
C GLY A 162 2.09 -16.14 2.59
N TRP A 163 2.89 -15.10 2.82
CA TRP A 163 2.37 -13.74 2.88
C TRP A 163 1.86 -13.25 1.52
N ALA A 164 2.51 -13.61 0.42
CA ALA A 164 2.04 -13.29 -0.93
C ALA A 164 0.70 -13.98 -1.26
N ASP A 165 0.58 -15.27 -0.95
CA ASP A 165 -0.66 -16.04 -1.12
C ASP A 165 -1.80 -15.45 -0.26
N LEU A 166 -1.48 -15.07 0.98
CA LEU A 166 -2.43 -14.40 1.86
C LEU A 166 -2.88 -13.05 1.30
N ALA A 167 -1.96 -12.22 0.79
CA ALA A 167 -2.31 -10.93 0.19
C ALA A 167 -3.29 -11.10 -0.97
N GLN A 168 -3.05 -12.07 -1.86
CA GLN A 168 -3.92 -12.35 -3.00
C GLN A 168 -5.29 -12.86 -2.55
N MET A 169 -5.34 -13.76 -1.57
CA MET A 169 -6.58 -14.28 -1.02
C MET A 169 -7.41 -13.16 -0.36
N LEU A 170 -6.77 -12.30 0.43
CA LEU A 170 -7.44 -11.20 1.12
C LEU A 170 -7.95 -10.15 0.14
N ASP A 171 -7.19 -9.79 -0.90
CA ASP A 171 -7.63 -8.85 -1.94
C ASP A 171 -8.92 -9.33 -2.60
N ALA A 172 -8.97 -10.60 -3.04
CA ALA A 172 -10.17 -11.19 -3.63
C ALA A 172 -11.35 -11.24 -2.64
N ARG A 173 -11.09 -11.59 -1.37
CA ARG A 173 -12.11 -11.67 -0.32
C ARG A 173 -12.70 -10.31 0.01
N LEU A 174 -11.86 -9.29 0.14
CA LEU A 174 -12.27 -7.92 0.42
C LEU A 174 -13.07 -7.32 -0.74
N ALA A 175 -12.63 -7.57 -1.98
CA ALA A 175 -13.38 -7.17 -3.18
C ALA A 175 -14.77 -7.83 -3.23
N HIS A 176 -14.86 -9.13 -2.92
CA HIS A 176 -16.13 -9.82 -2.86
C HIS A 176 -17.03 -9.29 -1.72
N GLY A 177 -16.49 -9.15 -0.50
CA GLY A 177 -17.23 -8.63 0.66
C GLY A 177 -17.84 -7.26 0.38
N ARG A 178 -17.10 -6.40 -0.33
CA ARG A 178 -17.58 -5.10 -0.79
C ARG A 178 -18.73 -5.22 -1.80
N ALA A 179 -18.60 -6.12 -2.78
CA ALA A 179 -19.61 -6.33 -3.82
C ALA A 179 -20.96 -6.82 -3.25
N VAL A 180 -20.93 -7.55 -2.12
CA VAL A 180 -22.12 -8.05 -1.44
C VAL A 180 -22.52 -7.24 -0.19
N ASN A 181 -21.92 -6.06 0.00
CA ASN A 181 -22.18 -5.13 1.10
C ASN A 181 -22.04 -5.75 2.50
N LEU A 182 -21.01 -6.56 2.73
CA LEU A 182 -20.70 -7.05 4.08
C LEU A 182 -20.27 -5.90 4.99
N ASP A 183 -20.49 -6.10 6.30
CA ASP A 183 -20.11 -5.12 7.31
C ASP A 183 -18.60 -4.85 7.29
N PRO A 184 -18.16 -3.57 7.13
CA PRO A 184 -16.77 -3.20 7.05
C PRO A 184 -15.94 -3.63 8.27
N SER A 185 -16.50 -3.53 9.48
CA SER A 185 -15.78 -3.88 10.71
C SER A 185 -15.51 -5.38 10.77
N GLN A 186 -16.47 -6.20 10.37
CA GLN A 186 -16.30 -7.65 10.31
C GLN A 186 -15.24 -8.06 9.28
N LEU A 187 -15.22 -7.41 8.12
CA LEU A 187 -14.21 -7.67 7.08
C LEU A 187 -12.79 -7.35 7.56
N ILE A 188 -12.61 -6.24 8.27
CA ILE A 188 -11.31 -5.85 8.81
C ILE A 188 -10.87 -6.82 9.92
N LEU A 189 -11.78 -7.19 10.85
CA LEU A 189 -11.46 -8.15 11.90
C LEU A 189 -11.12 -9.53 11.34
N ASP A 190 -11.90 -10.02 10.37
CA ASP A 190 -11.62 -11.27 9.67
C ASP A 190 -10.25 -11.22 8.98
N THR A 191 -9.88 -10.08 8.37
CA THR A 191 -8.56 -9.87 7.77
C THR A 191 -7.44 -10.02 8.81
N PHE A 192 -7.56 -9.40 9.97
CA PHE A 192 -6.56 -9.55 11.05
C PHE A 192 -6.49 -10.98 11.58
N LEU A 193 -7.61 -11.68 11.68
CA LEU A 193 -7.63 -13.10 12.09
C LEU A 193 -6.90 -14.00 11.08
N HIS A 194 -7.05 -13.75 9.79
CA HIS A 194 -6.29 -14.45 8.75
C HIS A 194 -4.80 -14.18 8.84
N ILE A 195 -4.39 -12.93 9.11
CA ILE A 195 -2.99 -12.56 9.32
C ILE A 195 -2.42 -13.31 10.54
N ASP A 196 -3.15 -13.33 11.66
CA ASP A 196 -2.73 -14.02 12.88
C ASP A 196 -2.58 -15.54 12.67
N ALA A 197 -3.51 -16.13 11.93
CA ALA A 197 -3.47 -17.55 11.58
C ALA A 197 -2.27 -17.88 10.68
N GLU A 198 -1.93 -17.00 9.71
CA GLU A 198 -0.75 -17.18 8.88
C GLU A 198 0.53 -17.06 9.71
N ALA A 199 0.62 -16.06 10.59
CA ALA A 199 1.77 -15.90 11.48
C ALA A 199 2.00 -17.14 12.36
N ARG A 200 0.92 -17.75 12.89
CA ARG A 200 1.00 -19.01 13.68
C ARG A 200 1.52 -20.18 12.86
N ARG A 201 1.04 -20.33 11.63
CA ARG A 201 1.50 -21.42 10.74
C ARG A 201 2.99 -21.33 10.42
N ARG A 202 3.59 -20.15 10.55
CA ARG A 202 5.00 -19.89 10.23
C ARG A 202 5.92 -19.86 11.46
N ALA A 203 5.34 -19.76 12.66
CA ALA A 203 6.11 -19.75 13.92
C ALA A 203 6.41 -21.18 14.46
N GLY A 204 5.76 -22.22 13.92
CA GLY A 204 6.00 -23.63 14.24
C GLY A 204 6.75 -24.31 13.12
#